data_acd8be5aeb1baaa19c4c792b1b8118de
#
_entry.id   acd8be5aeb1baaa19c4c792b1b8118de
#
_cell.length_a   1.000
_cell.length_b   1.000
_cell.length_c   1.000
_cell.angle_alpha   90.00
_cell.angle_beta   90.00
_cell.angle_gamma   90.00
#
_symmetry.space_group_name_H-M   'P 1'
#
loop_
_entity.id
_entity.type
_entity.pdbx_description
1 polymer ?
#
loop_
_entity_poly.entity_id
_entity_poly.type
_entity_poly.pdbx_seq_one_letter_code
_entity_poly.pdbx_strand_id
1 'polypeptide(L)'
;PEAGGNIIYGDYQRLMEVATRVAVPLEDQVPRLSKHAKFTLVLDGKAVSRSEWTESPRNPFPPALREMMPWQYVPLVTSQENPLTSTAGWYEAKNAPFDVSMRDFLRQQGATDPMIELAYDTIPTYGLNARDVSALMMAYVSAFTMAQKSARPAMLQARGGNQNLPLAMAAQLQQPVRFRQTVRSIEATGAGVTVRTTEGARYSARAVVCAVPFTTLRRIDLQPDLTGMQARAVKSLPYQPIHQVALQVSRPFWEDDGLEPSMWTDSPMGRVSAIYHEANDDQVSSLLVSAFGPGARHLDRLGKEGATRYVV
;
A
#
# COMPACT_ATOMS: atom_id res chain seq x y z
N PRO A 1 6.66 14.44 2.77
CA PRO A 1 6.36 13.10 2.21
C PRO A 1 4.87 12.82 2.27
N GLU A 2 4.37 12.05 1.31
CA GLU A 2 2.99 11.59 1.30
C GLU A 2 2.78 10.54 2.41
N ALA A 3 1.71 10.69 3.18
CA ALA A 3 1.34 9.74 4.23
C ALA A 3 0.57 8.51 3.70
N GLY A 4 0.30 8.46 2.40
CA GLY A 4 -0.42 7.42 1.68
C GLY A 4 -0.95 7.94 0.37
N GLY A 5 -1.47 7.05 -0.50
CA GLY A 5 -2.00 7.46 -1.80
C GLY A 5 -0.97 8.20 -2.68
N ASN A 6 0.27 7.79 -2.60
CA ASN A 6 1.41 8.51 -3.17
C ASN A 6 1.62 8.30 -4.68
N ILE A 7 0.93 7.35 -5.29
CA ILE A 7 1.02 7.10 -6.74
C ILE A 7 -0.38 7.11 -7.36
N ILE A 8 -0.51 7.85 -8.45
CA ILE A 8 -1.67 7.86 -9.34
C ILE A 8 -1.26 7.04 -10.56
N TYR A 9 -1.94 5.94 -10.81
CA TYR A 9 -1.63 5.13 -11.98
C TYR A 9 -2.26 5.69 -13.25
N GLY A 10 -1.59 5.50 -14.38
CA GLY A 10 -1.95 6.11 -15.67
C GLY A 10 -3.28 5.64 -16.26
N ASP A 11 -3.89 4.58 -15.74
CA ASP A 11 -5.24 4.13 -16.10
C ASP A 11 -6.33 4.61 -15.13
N TYR A 12 -6.00 5.41 -14.10
CA TYR A 12 -7.00 6.04 -13.22
C TYR A 12 -7.70 7.21 -13.92
N GLN A 13 -8.36 6.90 -15.05
CA GLN A 13 -8.95 7.89 -15.95
C GLN A 13 -9.83 8.90 -15.21
N ARG A 14 -10.74 8.44 -14.33
CA ARG A 14 -11.63 9.33 -13.57
C ARG A 14 -10.86 10.30 -12.66
N LEU A 15 -9.75 9.86 -12.07
CA LEU A 15 -8.94 10.71 -11.22
C LEU A 15 -8.16 11.73 -12.06
N MET A 16 -7.64 11.33 -13.22
CA MET A 16 -7.00 12.26 -14.17
C MET A 16 -7.97 13.29 -14.74
N GLU A 17 -9.20 12.89 -15.05
CA GLU A 17 -10.28 13.82 -15.46
C GLU A 17 -10.60 14.83 -14.35
N VAL A 18 -10.66 14.36 -13.08
CA VAL A 18 -10.85 15.23 -11.93
C VAL A 18 -9.67 16.19 -11.79
N ALA A 19 -8.43 15.71 -11.85
CA ALA A 19 -7.23 16.55 -11.75
C ALA A 19 -7.23 17.67 -12.81
N THR A 20 -7.57 17.30 -14.06
CA THR A 20 -7.73 18.28 -15.16
C THR A 20 -8.81 19.31 -14.86
N ARG A 21 -10.00 18.86 -14.43
CA ARG A 21 -11.12 19.73 -14.12
C ARG A 21 -10.84 20.72 -13.00
N VAL A 22 -10.06 20.28 -11.97
CA VAL A 22 -9.71 21.15 -10.83
C VAL A 22 -8.36 21.86 -11.03
N ALA A 23 -7.78 21.77 -12.24
CA ALA A 23 -6.53 22.41 -12.65
C ALA A 23 -5.32 22.05 -11.76
N VAL A 24 -5.22 20.81 -11.32
CA VAL A 24 -4.06 20.27 -10.58
C VAL A 24 -3.17 19.52 -11.56
N PRO A 25 -1.95 20.01 -11.84
CA PRO A 25 -0.99 19.33 -12.73
C PRO A 25 -0.53 18.00 -12.15
N LEU A 26 -0.45 16.96 -13.01
CA LEU A 26 0.12 15.66 -12.68
C LEU A 26 1.49 15.51 -13.35
N GLU A 27 2.46 15.00 -12.63
CA GLU A 27 3.85 14.82 -13.05
C GLU A 27 4.20 13.35 -13.16
N ASP A 28 4.92 12.98 -14.23
CA ASP A 28 5.41 11.61 -14.45
C ASP A 28 6.52 11.28 -13.44
N GLN A 29 6.31 10.21 -12.66
CA GLN A 29 7.25 9.74 -11.66
C GLN A 29 8.11 8.56 -12.15
N VAL A 30 7.84 8.00 -13.33
CA VAL A 30 8.56 6.84 -13.85
C VAL A 30 10.07 7.10 -14.00
N PRO A 31 10.54 8.24 -14.52
CA PRO A 31 11.98 8.50 -14.63
C PRO A 31 12.67 8.47 -13.27
N ARG A 32 12.10 9.16 -12.28
CA ARG A 32 12.62 9.23 -10.90
C ARG A 32 12.63 7.85 -10.23
N LEU A 33 11.51 7.13 -10.27
CA LEU A 33 11.40 5.81 -9.66
C LEU A 33 12.35 4.80 -10.30
N SER A 34 12.56 4.87 -11.61
CA SER A 34 13.49 3.98 -12.33
C SER A 34 14.95 4.27 -11.97
N LYS A 35 15.31 5.54 -11.81
CA LYS A 35 16.67 5.96 -11.42
C LYS A 35 17.05 5.44 -10.02
N HIS A 36 16.09 5.38 -9.11
CA HIS A 36 16.30 5.08 -7.69
C HIS A 36 15.69 3.75 -7.24
N ALA A 37 15.60 2.77 -8.14
CA ALA A 37 14.97 1.47 -7.88
C ALA A 37 15.82 0.50 -7.02
N LYS A 38 17.01 0.92 -6.59
CA LYS A 38 17.93 0.08 -5.84
C LYS A 38 17.64 0.10 -4.33
N PHE A 39 17.89 -1.05 -3.69
CA PHE A 39 17.76 -1.20 -2.25
C PHE A 39 19.01 -1.89 -1.69
N THR A 40 19.50 -1.40 -0.55
CA THR A 40 20.42 -2.14 0.30
C THR A 40 19.66 -3.24 1.03
N LEU A 41 20.14 -4.48 0.95
CA LEU A 41 19.66 -5.58 1.80
C LEU A 41 20.30 -5.47 3.18
N VAL A 42 19.49 -5.44 4.24
CA VAL A 42 19.97 -5.41 5.62
C VAL A 42 19.39 -6.60 6.37
N LEU A 43 20.27 -7.49 6.87
CA LEU A 43 19.89 -8.67 7.65
C LEU A 43 20.60 -8.64 9.00
N ASP A 44 19.87 -8.84 10.11
CA ASP A 44 20.37 -8.69 11.48
C ASP A 44 21.12 -7.37 11.72
N GLY A 45 20.63 -6.29 11.14
CA GLY A 45 21.21 -4.95 11.28
C GLY A 45 22.52 -4.74 10.49
N LYS A 46 22.88 -5.64 9.58
CA LYS A 46 24.08 -5.54 8.74
C LYS A 46 23.71 -5.44 7.28
N ALA A 47 24.32 -4.49 6.57
CA ALA A 47 24.22 -4.44 5.12
C ALA A 47 24.87 -5.69 4.51
N VAL A 48 24.19 -6.28 3.52
CA VAL A 48 24.61 -7.49 2.83
C VAL A 48 24.73 -7.16 1.34
N SER A 49 25.91 -7.28 0.78
CA SER A 49 26.16 -7.11 -0.65
C SER A 49 25.50 -8.24 -1.45
N ARG A 50 25.32 -8.04 -2.76
CA ARG A 50 24.73 -9.08 -3.63
C ARG A 50 25.57 -10.37 -3.64
N SER A 51 26.91 -10.27 -3.64
CA SER A 51 27.79 -11.43 -3.59
C SER A 51 27.69 -12.18 -2.26
N GLU A 52 27.70 -11.46 -1.14
CA GLU A 52 27.50 -12.07 0.19
C GLU A 52 26.14 -12.73 0.31
N TRP A 53 25.10 -12.11 -0.26
CA TRP A 53 23.75 -12.70 -0.28
C TRP A 53 23.72 -14.02 -1.04
N THR A 54 24.32 -14.09 -2.21
CA THR A 54 24.36 -15.32 -3.03
C THR A 54 24.98 -16.50 -2.26
N GLU A 55 26.03 -16.25 -1.50
CA GLU A 55 26.74 -17.26 -0.71
C GLU A 55 26.18 -17.43 0.71
N SER A 56 25.29 -16.59 1.15
CA SER A 56 24.79 -16.55 2.52
C SER A 56 24.09 -17.86 2.91
N PRO A 57 24.41 -18.43 4.09
CA PRO A 57 23.64 -19.54 4.63
C PRO A 57 22.20 -19.16 5.00
N ARG A 58 21.90 -17.88 5.12
CA ARG A 58 20.55 -17.34 5.35
C ARG A 58 19.73 -17.22 4.08
N ASN A 59 20.35 -17.41 2.91
CA ASN A 59 19.65 -17.41 1.63
C ASN A 59 18.93 -18.75 1.43
N PRO A 60 17.58 -18.79 1.56
CA PRO A 60 16.83 -20.04 1.48
C PRO A 60 16.53 -20.45 0.03
N PHE A 61 16.91 -19.63 -0.95
CA PHE A 61 16.60 -19.89 -2.36
C PHE A 61 17.47 -21.02 -2.91
N PRO A 62 16.91 -21.87 -3.80
CA PRO A 62 17.66 -22.91 -4.47
C PRO A 62 18.75 -22.31 -5.38
N PRO A 63 19.75 -23.12 -5.81
CA PRO A 63 20.91 -22.62 -6.59
C PRO A 63 20.52 -21.73 -7.79
N ALA A 64 19.47 -22.07 -8.52
CA ALA A 64 19.01 -21.32 -9.69
C ALA A 64 18.42 -19.92 -9.34
N LEU A 65 18.08 -19.66 -8.09
CA LEU A 65 17.45 -18.42 -7.62
C LEU A 65 18.31 -17.69 -6.57
N ARG A 66 19.51 -18.11 -6.27
CA ARG A 66 20.34 -17.52 -5.21
C ARG A 66 20.73 -16.07 -5.42
N GLU A 67 20.80 -15.62 -6.66
CA GLU A 67 21.05 -14.21 -6.98
C GLU A 67 19.81 -13.32 -6.77
N MET A 68 18.64 -13.94 -6.58
CA MET A 68 17.38 -13.22 -6.43
C MET A 68 17.29 -12.58 -5.03
N MET A 69 16.96 -11.30 -5.00
CA MET A 69 16.67 -10.60 -3.75
C MET A 69 15.30 -11.00 -3.19
N PRO A 70 15.12 -11.00 -1.85
CA PRO A 70 13.89 -11.46 -1.22
C PRO A 70 12.61 -10.85 -1.80
N TRP A 71 12.61 -9.55 -2.09
CA TRP A 71 11.45 -8.80 -2.62
C TRP A 71 11.12 -9.09 -4.08
N GLN A 72 11.95 -9.84 -4.80
CA GLN A 72 11.74 -10.17 -6.22
C GLN A 72 10.98 -11.50 -6.40
N TYR A 73 11.03 -12.39 -5.41
CA TYR A 73 10.51 -13.76 -5.55
C TYR A 73 9.00 -13.81 -5.76
N VAL A 74 8.24 -13.19 -4.85
CA VAL A 74 6.77 -13.22 -4.94
C VAL A 74 6.24 -12.55 -6.21
N PRO A 75 6.69 -11.35 -6.60
CA PRO A 75 6.31 -10.75 -7.89
C PRO A 75 6.64 -11.65 -9.10
N LEU A 76 7.78 -12.34 -9.08
CA LEU A 76 8.14 -13.27 -10.16
C LEU A 76 7.11 -14.40 -10.26
N VAL A 77 6.92 -15.16 -9.16
CA VAL A 77 6.02 -16.32 -9.13
C VAL A 77 4.59 -15.92 -9.49
N THR A 78 4.09 -14.82 -8.91
CA THR A 78 2.73 -14.36 -9.21
C THR A 78 2.55 -13.83 -10.63
N SER A 79 3.62 -13.39 -11.30
CA SER A 79 3.54 -12.99 -12.71
C SER A 79 3.61 -14.16 -13.67
N GLN A 80 4.41 -15.19 -13.35
CA GLN A 80 4.56 -16.39 -14.19
C GLN A 80 3.33 -17.29 -14.14
N GLU A 81 2.76 -17.47 -12.95
CA GLU A 81 1.64 -18.38 -12.68
C GLU A 81 0.28 -17.63 -12.57
N ASN A 82 0.18 -16.46 -13.22
CA ASN A 82 -1.03 -15.65 -13.15
C ASN A 82 -2.14 -16.22 -14.04
N PRO A 83 -3.27 -16.68 -13.47
CA PRO A 83 -4.39 -17.16 -14.28
C PRO A 83 -5.18 -16.03 -14.93
N LEU A 84 -4.93 -14.78 -14.57
CA LEU A 84 -5.70 -13.63 -15.01
C LEU A 84 -5.09 -12.98 -16.22
N THR A 85 -5.82 -12.92 -17.31
CA THR A 85 -5.47 -12.18 -18.53
C THR A 85 -5.84 -10.69 -18.44
N SER A 86 -6.71 -10.33 -17.47
CA SER A 86 -7.10 -8.97 -17.17
C SER A 86 -7.57 -8.86 -15.71
N THR A 87 -7.62 -7.65 -15.19
CA THR A 87 -8.15 -7.41 -13.83
C THR A 87 -9.62 -7.84 -13.69
N ALA A 88 -10.41 -7.79 -14.76
CA ALA A 88 -11.81 -8.22 -14.73
C ALA A 88 -12.00 -9.74 -14.52
N GLY A 89 -10.96 -10.54 -14.76
CA GLY A 89 -11.04 -12.00 -14.62
C GLY A 89 -11.09 -12.48 -13.17
N TRP A 90 -10.77 -11.65 -12.18
CA TRP A 90 -10.60 -12.10 -10.79
C TRP A 90 -11.88 -12.68 -10.15
N TYR A 91 -13.08 -12.31 -10.62
CA TYR A 91 -14.37 -12.84 -10.15
C TYR A 91 -14.99 -13.89 -11.09
N GLU A 92 -14.29 -14.30 -12.14
CA GLU A 92 -14.77 -15.38 -13.01
C GLU A 92 -14.65 -16.74 -12.30
N ALA A 93 -15.71 -17.56 -12.37
CA ALA A 93 -15.78 -18.84 -11.68
C ALA A 93 -14.62 -19.80 -12.01
N LYS A 94 -14.07 -19.74 -13.23
CA LYS A 94 -12.92 -20.56 -13.65
C LYS A 94 -11.65 -20.26 -12.82
N ASN A 95 -11.54 -19.07 -12.23
CA ASN A 95 -10.39 -18.63 -11.43
C ASN A 95 -10.57 -18.89 -9.93
N ALA A 96 -11.76 -19.34 -9.48
CA ALA A 96 -12.00 -19.67 -8.09
C ALA A 96 -11.01 -20.69 -7.46
N PRO A 97 -10.45 -21.68 -8.20
CA PRO A 97 -9.40 -22.57 -7.66
C PRO A 97 -8.13 -21.86 -7.19
N PHE A 98 -7.87 -20.63 -7.64
CA PHE A 98 -6.75 -19.80 -7.18
C PHE A 98 -7.05 -19.02 -5.89
N ASP A 99 -8.29 -19.06 -5.38
CA ASP A 99 -8.66 -18.44 -4.11
C ASP A 99 -8.23 -19.34 -2.92
N VAL A 100 -6.94 -19.62 -2.89
CA VAL A 100 -6.23 -20.31 -1.80
C VAL A 100 -5.31 -19.33 -1.08
N SER A 101 -4.76 -19.71 0.09
CA SER A 101 -3.80 -18.83 0.75
C SER A 101 -2.55 -18.63 -0.13
N MET A 102 -1.96 -17.45 -0.06
CA MET A 102 -0.68 -17.19 -0.74
C MET A 102 0.42 -18.17 -0.32
N ARG A 103 0.39 -18.63 0.95
CA ARG A 103 1.32 -19.64 1.45
C ARG A 103 1.15 -20.98 0.72
N ASP A 104 -0.07 -21.46 0.58
CA ASP A 104 -0.36 -22.73 -0.09
C ASP A 104 -0.03 -22.64 -1.58
N PHE A 105 -0.36 -21.53 -2.21
CA PHE A 105 0.02 -21.26 -3.60
C PHE A 105 1.55 -21.31 -3.79
N LEU A 106 2.32 -20.57 -2.98
CA LEU A 106 3.78 -20.57 -3.09
C LEU A 106 4.39 -21.96 -2.84
N ARG A 107 3.85 -22.75 -1.90
CA ARG A 107 4.25 -24.13 -1.67
C ARG A 107 3.97 -25.03 -2.88
N GLN A 108 2.83 -24.85 -3.55
CA GLN A 108 2.53 -25.56 -4.80
C GLN A 108 3.54 -25.22 -5.91
N GLN A 109 4.11 -24.02 -5.88
CA GLN A 109 5.18 -23.59 -6.78
C GLN A 109 6.60 -23.98 -6.29
N GLY A 110 6.70 -24.84 -5.28
CA GLY A 110 7.96 -25.36 -4.78
C GLY A 110 8.68 -24.51 -3.73
N ALA A 111 8.04 -23.46 -3.22
CA ALA A 111 8.63 -22.65 -2.16
C ALA A 111 8.67 -23.41 -0.83
N THR A 112 9.80 -23.35 -0.15
CA THR A 112 9.95 -23.81 1.24
C THR A 112 9.44 -22.75 2.22
N ASP A 113 9.16 -23.16 3.47
CA ASP A 113 8.73 -22.22 4.50
C ASP A 113 9.74 -21.08 4.74
N PRO A 114 11.05 -21.32 4.83
CA PRO A 114 12.02 -20.23 4.94
C PRO A 114 12.00 -19.25 3.75
N MET A 115 11.75 -19.73 2.53
CA MET A 115 11.58 -18.84 1.37
C MET A 115 10.35 -17.93 1.53
N ILE A 116 9.22 -18.49 1.97
CA ILE A 116 7.98 -17.76 2.17
C ILE A 116 8.13 -16.74 3.31
N GLU A 117 8.72 -17.15 4.43
CA GLU A 117 8.96 -16.28 5.58
C GLU A 117 9.83 -15.09 5.19
N LEU A 118 10.92 -15.32 4.48
CA LEU A 118 11.80 -14.23 4.05
C LEU A 118 11.17 -13.35 2.97
N ALA A 119 10.59 -13.94 1.91
CA ALA A 119 10.15 -13.20 0.74
C ALA A 119 8.76 -12.55 0.90
N TYR A 120 7.94 -13.03 1.82
CA TYR A 120 6.59 -12.50 2.05
C TYR A 120 6.35 -12.05 3.48
N ASP A 121 6.56 -12.94 4.47
CA ASP A 121 6.10 -12.69 5.84
C ASP A 121 6.94 -11.63 6.57
N THR A 122 8.19 -11.43 6.15
CA THR A 122 9.07 -10.36 6.67
C THR A 122 8.50 -8.97 6.38
N ILE A 123 8.07 -8.72 5.15
CA ILE A 123 7.40 -7.47 4.74
C ILE A 123 6.17 -7.84 3.93
N PRO A 124 5.04 -8.20 4.58
CA PRO A 124 3.87 -8.65 3.87
C PRO A 124 3.26 -7.53 3.02
N THR A 125 3.06 -7.81 1.74
CA THR A 125 2.42 -6.84 0.83
C THR A 125 0.99 -6.56 1.26
N TYR A 126 0.28 -7.60 1.71
CA TYR A 126 -1.08 -7.55 2.24
C TYR A 126 -1.21 -8.52 3.41
N GLY A 127 -2.22 -8.32 4.26
CA GLY A 127 -2.46 -9.17 5.42
C GLY A 127 -1.38 -9.05 6.50
N LEU A 128 -1.28 -10.03 7.36
CA LEU A 128 -0.23 -10.12 8.39
C LEU A 128 0.89 -11.09 7.99
N ASN A 129 0.58 -12.04 7.11
CA ASN A 129 1.48 -13.04 6.56
C ASN A 129 0.84 -13.72 5.35
N ALA A 130 1.54 -14.62 4.70
CA ALA A 130 1.09 -15.32 3.49
C ALA A 130 -0.16 -16.21 3.69
N ARG A 131 -0.58 -16.51 4.92
CA ARG A 131 -1.81 -17.29 5.20
C ARG A 131 -3.07 -16.44 5.12
N ASP A 132 -2.93 -15.13 5.35
CA ASP A 132 -4.07 -14.19 5.47
C ASP A 132 -4.49 -13.60 4.12
N VAL A 133 -3.80 -13.95 3.05
CA VAL A 133 -4.00 -13.34 1.73
C VAL A 133 -4.30 -14.40 0.69
N SER A 134 -5.29 -14.13 -0.15
CA SER A 134 -5.61 -14.97 -1.30
C SER A 134 -4.58 -14.83 -2.41
N ALA A 135 -4.14 -15.95 -2.99
CA ALA A 135 -3.31 -15.95 -4.19
C ALA A 135 -4.03 -15.29 -5.39
N LEU A 136 -5.36 -15.44 -5.47
CA LEU A 136 -6.17 -14.77 -6.49
C LEU A 136 -6.11 -13.24 -6.37
N MET A 137 -6.06 -12.70 -5.14
CA MET A 137 -5.84 -11.27 -4.91
C MET A 137 -4.46 -10.84 -5.42
N MET A 138 -3.42 -11.64 -5.17
CA MET A 138 -2.06 -11.35 -5.66
C MET A 138 -1.98 -11.47 -7.19
N ALA A 139 -2.69 -12.41 -7.78
CA ALA A 139 -2.85 -12.51 -9.24
C ALA A 139 -3.52 -11.25 -9.82
N TYR A 140 -4.56 -10.74 -9.17
CA TYR A 140 -5.20 -9.47 -9.53
C TYR A 140 -4.20 -8.30 -9.48
N VAL A 141 -3.43 -8.18 -8.40
CA VAL A 141 -2.41 -7.12 -8.25
C VAL A 141 -1.34 -7.22 -9.34
N SER A 142 -0.91 -8.44 -9.68
CA SER A 142 0.03 -8.68 -10.77
C SER A 142 -0.55 -8.27 -12.12
N ALA A 143 -1.79 -8.68 -12.44
CA ALA A 143 -2.48 -8.29 -13.68
C ALA A 143 -2.67 -6.77 -13.76
N PHE A 144 -3.05 -6.12 -12.65
CA PHE A 144 -3.16 -4.67 -12.54
C PHE A 144 -1.82 -3.99 -12.82
N THR A 145 -0.73 -4.44 -12.20
CA THR A 145 0.61 -3.88 -12.41
C THR A 145 1.07 -4.02 -13.85
N MET A 146 0.78 -5.15 -14.48
CA MET A 146 1.11 -5.37 -15.89
C MET A 146 0.32 -4.44 -16.81
N ALA A 147 -0.97 -4.23 -16.54
CA ALA A 147 -1.79 -3.26 -17.28
C ALA A 147 -1.22 -1.83 -17.17
N GLN A 148 -0.74 -1.43 -15.98
CA GLN A 148 -0.12 -0.12 -15.78
C GLN A 148 1.15 0.08 -16.61
N LYS A 149 1.95 -0.97 -16.84
CA LYS A 149 3.18 -0.87 -17.65
C LYS A 149 2.92 -0.44 -19.09
N SER A 150 1.74 -0.65 -19.61
CA SER A 150 1.33 -0.20 -20.97
C SER A 150 0.75 1.21 -20.99
N ALA A 151 0.35 1.77 -19.84
CA ALA A 151 -0.08 3.17 -19.75
C ALA A 151 1.10 4.14 -19.96
N ARG A 152 0.82 5.32 -20.51
CA ARG A 152 1.84 6.37 -20.70
C ARG A 152 1.23 7.75 -20.36
N PRO A 153 1.72 8.42 -19.31
CA PRO A 153 2.68 7.94 -18.29
C PRO A 153 2.08 6.87 -17.38
N ALA A 154 2.92 5.95 -16.87
CA ALA A 154 2.44 4.81 -16.06
C ALA A 154 2.17 5.17 -14.60
N MET A 155 2.93 6.10 -14.05
CA MET A 155 2.86 6.53 -12.64
C MET A 155 2.97 8.05 -12.56
N LEU A 156 2.02 8.66 -11.86
CA LEU A 156 1.87 10.10 -11.74
C LEU A 156 1.78 10.51 -10.28
N GLN A 157 2.09 11.77 -10.01
CA GLN A 157 1.86 12.44 -8.73
C GLN A 157 1.38 13.87 -8.98
N ALA A 158 0.53 14.41 -8.13
CA ALA A 158 0.15 15.80 -8.23
C ALA A 158 1.34 16.70 -7.82
N ARG A 159 1.60 17.74 -8.62
CA ARG A 159 2.62 18.74 -8.31
C ARG A 159 2.40 19.34 -6.93
N GLY A 160 3.43 19.34 -6.10
CA GLY A 160 3.37 19.81 -4.73
C GLY A 160 2.62 18.86 -3.77
N GLY A 161 2.32 17.63 -4.20
CA GLY A 161 1.71 16.58 -3.40
C GLY A 161 0.25 16.28 -3.74
N ASN A 162 -0.14 15.01 -3.58
CA ASN A 162 -1.49 14.54 -3.94
C ASN A 162 -2.60 15.16 -3.08
N GLN A 163 -2.27 15.74 -1.93
CA GLN A 163 -3.21 16.51 -1.11
C GLN A 163 -3.83 17.70 -1.87
N ASN A 164 -3.14 18.24 -2.88
CA ASN A 164 -3.66 19.34 -3.69
C ASN A 164 -4.93 18.96 -4.46
N LEU A 165 -5.13 17.68 -4.80
CA LEU A 165 -6.35 17.23 -5.46
C LEU A 165 -7.62 17.42 -4.59
N PRO A 166 -7.71 16.82 -3.39
CA PRO A 166 -8.88 17.03 -2.55
C PRO A 166 -9.07 18.49 -2.10
N LEU A 167 -7.98 19.24 -1.93
CA LEU A 167 -8.07 20.67 -1.61
C LEU A 167 -8.68 21.48 -2.77
N ALA A 168 -8.22 21.26 -4.01
CA ALA A 168 -8.77 21.90 -5.18
C ALA A 168 -10.22 21.48 -5.45
N MET A 169 -10.57 20.20 -5.22
CA MET A 169 -11.96 19.74 -5.27
C MET A 169 -12.83 20.45 -4.24
N ALA A 170 -12.36 20.57 -3.00
CA ALA A 170 -13.09 21.25 -1.93
C ALA A 170 -13.32 22.73 -2.24
N ALA A 171 -12.35 23.40 -2.87
CA ALA A 171 -12.46 24.81 -3.26
C ALA A 171 -13.53 25.08 -4.33
N GLN A 172 -13.94 24.05 -5.10
CA GLN A 172 -15.00 24.19 -6.12
C GLN A 172 -16.42 23.93 -5.58
N LEU A 173 -16.54 23.52 -4.33
CA LEU A 173 -17.85 23.25 -3.74
C LEU A 173 -18.62 24.56 -3.48
N GLN A 174 -19.92 24.56 -3.77
CA GLN A 174 -20.83 25.69 -3.44
C GLN A 174 -20.99 25.87 -1.93
N GLN A 175 -20.87 24.77 -1.17
CA GLN A 175 -20.89 24.76 0.29
C GLN A 175 -19.58 24.22 0.81
N PRO A 176 -18.98 24.83 1.85
CA PRO A 176 -17.72 24.34 2.38
C PRO A 176 -17.85 22.95 3.01
N VAL A 177 -16.75 22.21 2.99
CA VAL A 177 -16.64 20.93 3.70
C VAL A 177 -16.86 21.16 5.19
N ARG A 178 -17.77 20.40 5.80
CA ARG A 178 -18.07 20.49 7.23
C ARG A 178 -17.20 19.49 8.00
N PHE A 179 -16.17 19.98 8.64
CA PHE A 179 -15.28 19.16 9.49
C PHE A 179 -15.88 18.94 10.90
N ARG A 180 -15.29 18.04 11.65
CA ARG A 180 -15.68 17.69 13.03
C ARG A 180 -17.13 17.24 13.15
N GLN A 181 -17.62 16.55 12.12
CA GLN A 181 -18.98 16.01 12.07
C GLN A 181 -18.88 14.47 12.08
N THR A 182 -18.63 13.89 13.24
CA THR A 182 -18.52 12.43 13.38
C THR A 182 -19.89 11.79 13.19
N VAL A 183 -20.07 11.01 12.12
CA VAL A 183 -21.33 10.35 11.82
C VAL A 183 -21.57 9.21 12.80
N ARG A 184 -22.75 9.24 13.43
CA ARG A 184 -23.25 8.20 14.36
C ARG A 184 -24.21 7.24 13.67
N SER A 185 -25.15 7.78 12.87
CA SER A 185 -26.16 6.96 12.18
C SER A 185 -26.52 7.51 10.81
N ILE A 186 -26.92 6.59 9.92
CA ILE A 186 -27.44 6.88 8.59
C ILE A 186 -28.77 6.10 8.47
N GLU A 187 -29.86 6.81 8.32
CA GLU A 187 -31.21 6.27 8.21
C GLU A 187 -31.78 6.56 6.83
N ALA A 188 -32.01 5.53 6.02
CA ALA A 188 -32.59 5.63 4.69
C ALA A 188 -34.05 5.19 4.71
N THR A 189 -34.94 6.01 4.16
CA THR A 189 -36.38 5.73 4.01
C THR A 189 -36.81 5.96 2.57
N GLY A 190 -38.05 5.62 2.22
CA GLY A 190 -38.60 5.95 0.91
C GLY A 190 -38.66 7.47 0.60
N ALA A 191 -38.56 8.33 1.63
CA ALA A 191 -38.56 9.77 1.50
C ALA A 191 -37.17 10.42 1.38
N GLY A 192 -36.10 9.67 1.59
CA GLY A 192 -34.73 10.16 1.55
C GLY A 192 -33.84 9.60 2.66
N VAL A 193 -32.73 10.27 2.92
CA VAL A 193 -31.73 9.81 3.91
C VAL A 193 -31.51 10.89 4.97
N THR A 194 -31.45 10.46 6.23
CA THR A 194 -31.06 11.31 7.37
C THR A 194 -29.73 10.80 7.93
N VAL A 195 -28.76 11.71 8.06
CA VAL A 195 -27.46 11.47 8.72
C VAL A 195 -27.44 12.20 10.04
N ARG A 196 -27.05 11.53 11.14
CA ARG A 196 -26.91 12.14 12.48
C ARG A 196 -25.46 12.04 12.92
N THR A 197 -24.99 13.09 13.60
CA THR A 197 -23.63 13.12 14.20
C THR A 197 -23.66 12.85 15.68
N THR A 198 -22.49 12.58 16.25
CA THR A 198 -22.32 12.40 17.70
C THR A 198 -22.62 13.68 18.48
N GLU A 199 -22.41 14.84 17.86
CA GLU A 199 -22.67 16.17 18.43
C GLU A 199 -24.16 16.61 18.30
N GLY A 200 -25.00 15.73 17.75
CA GLY A 200 -26.45 15.97 17.63
C GLY A 200 -26.90 16.69 16.35
N ALA A 201 -25.98 17.04 15.45
CA ALA A 201 -26.36 17.61 14.16
C ALA A 201 -27.12 16.59 13.31
N ARG A 202 -28.08 17.08 12.51
CA ARG A 202 -28.91 16.29 11.58
C ARG A 202 -28.81 16.88 10.18
N TYR A 203 -28.57 16.00 9.21
CA TYR A 203 -28.52 16.32 7.79
C TYR A 203 -29.53 15.45 7.03
N SER A 204 -30.34 16.05 6.17
CA SER A 204 -31.30 15.32 5.32
C SER A 204 -30.97 15.57 3.85
N ALA A 205 -31.05 14.51 3.04
CA ALA A 205 -30.77 14.54 1.62
C ALA A 205 -31.61 13.49 0.89
N ARG A 206 -31.68 13.58 -0.44
CA ARG A 206 -32.32 12.53 -1.27
C ARG A 206 -31.52 11.24 -1.26
N ALA A 207 -30.20 11.36 -1.20
CA ALA A 207 -29.27 10.22 -1.18
C ALA A 207 -27.99 10.60 -0.42
N VAL A 208 -27.23 9.58 -0.01
CA VAL A 208 -25.92 9.74 0.61
C VAL A 208 -24.91 8.83 -0.08
N VAL A 209 -23.69 9.32 -0.30
CA VAL A 209 -22.53 8.51 -0.70
C VAL A 209 -21.66 8.32 0.54
N CYS A 210 -21.58 7.07 1.01
CA CYS A 210 -20.78 6.70 2.16
C CYS A 210 -19.38 6.25 1.70
N ALA A 211 -18.38 7.12 1.84
CA ALA A 211 -17.00 6.86 1.41
C ALA A 211 -16.06 6.58 2.59
N VAL A 212 -16.58 6.21 3.75
CA VAL A 212 -15.76 5.87 4.93
C VAL A 212 -15.21 4.45 4.82
N PRO A 213 -14.02 4.17 5.38
CA PRO A 213 -13.49 2.81 5.47
C PRO A 213 -14.43 1.86 6.24
N PHE A 214 -14.44 0.58 5.89
CA PHE A 214 -15.30 -0.42 6.58
C PHE A 214 -15.04 -0.50 8.07
N THR A 215 -13.81 -0.31 8.52
CA THR A 215 -13.46 -0.24 9.95
C THR A 215 -14.18 0.89 10.69
N THR A 216 -14.42 2.01 10.03
CA THR A 216 -15.23 3.12 10.54
C THR A 216 -16.71 2.83 10.39
N LEU A 217 -17.13 2.30 9.24
CA LEU A 217 -18.55 1.98 8.95
C LEU A 217 -19.15 0.99 9.96
N ARG A 218 -18.35 0.07 10.51
CA ARG A 218 -18.74 -0.84 11.60
C ARG A 218 -19.25 -0.14 12.86
N ARG A 219 -18.96 1.15 13.02
CA ARG A 219 -19.32 1.96 14.20
C ARG A 219 -20.49 2.90 13.91
N ILE A 220 -20.99 2.90 12.69
CA ILE A 220 -22.11 3.73 12.25
C ILE A 220 -23.36 2.86 12.22
N ASP A 221 -24.40 3.31 12.91
CA ASP A 221 -25.71 2.68 12.88
C ASP A 221 -26.38 2.93 11.51
N LEU A 222 -26.64 1.85 10.77
CA LEU A 222 -27.24 1.92 9.44
C LEU A 222 -28.68 1.40 9.49
N GLN A 223 -29.61 2.17 8.99
CA GLN A 223 -31.03 1.79 8.90
C GLN A 223 -31.53 2.01 7.46
N PRO A 224 -31.96 0.94 6.76
CA PRO A 224 -31.91 -0.46 7.17
C PRO A 224 -30.49 -1.00 7.23
N ASP A 225 -30.31 -2.09 7.99
CA ASP A 225 -29.04 -2.80 8.07
C ASP A 225 -28.58 -3.28 6.70
N LEU A 226 -27.25 -3.34 6.52
CA LEU A 226 -26.66 -4.00 5.37
C LEU A 226 -26.94 -5.51 5.42
N THR A 227 -27.16 -6.11 4.28
CA THR A 227 -27.45 -7.55 4.16
C THR A 227 -26.48 -8.25 3.22
N GLY A 228 -26.49 -9.59 3.21
CA GLY A 228 -25.75 -10.43 2.27
C GLY A 228 -24.24 -10.17 2.27
N MET A 229 -23.65 -10.10 1.09
CA MET A 229 -22.20 -9.91 0.90
C MET A 229 -21.69 -8.58 1.40
N GLN A 230 -22.47 -7.50 1.30
CA GLN A 230 -22.09 -6.19 1.81
C GLN A 230 -21.92 -6.20 3.32
N ALA A 231 -22.88 -6.78 4.05
CA ALA A 231 -22.79 -6.92 5.50
C ALA A 231 -21.55 -7.74 5.91
N ARG A 232 -21.30 -8.85 5.21
CA ARG A 232 -20.11 -9.69 5.44
C ARG A 232 -18.82 -8.91 5.21
N ALA A 233 -18.70 -8.19 4.08
CA ALA A 233 -17.51 -7.41 3.75
C ALA A 233 -17.24 -6.35 4.82
N VAL A 234 -18.25 -5.56 5.19
CA VAL A 234 -18.11 -4.55 6.24
C VAL A 234 -17.68 -5.17 7.56
N LYS A 235 -18.30 -6.30 7.96
CA LYS A 235 -18.04 -6.94 9.24
C LYS A 235 -16.65 -7.58 9.32
N SER A 236 -16.20 -8.26 8.26
CA SER A 236 -15.09 -9.21 8.35
C SER A 236 -13.85 -8.84 7.52
N LEU A 237 -13.94 -7.92 6.53
CA LEU A 237 -12.79 -7.62 5.70
C LEU A 237 -11.65 -7.01 6.56
N PRO A 238 -10.49 -7.65 6.64
CA PRO A 238 -9.39 -7.15 7.45
C PRO A 238 -8.73 -5.93 6.78
N TYR A 239 -8.12 -5.10 7.61
CA TYR A 239 -7.23 -4.02 7.18
C TYR A 239 -5.82 -4.32 7.69
N GLN A 240 -4.85 -4.21 6.81
CA GLN A 240 -3.45 -4.37 7.18
C GLN A 240 -2.99 -3.16 8.01
N PRO A 241 -2.38 -3.37 9.18
CA PRO A 241 -1.72 -2.30 9.90
C PRO A 241 -0.46 -1.88 9.14
N ILE A 242 -0.28 -0.57 9.00
CA ILE A 242 0.92 0.05 8.44
C ILE A 242 1.33 1.17 9.40
N HIS A 243 2.61 1.18 9.80
CA HIS A 243 3.19 2.25 10.60
C HIS A 243 4.30 2.93 9.79
N GLN A 244 4.23 4.24 9.68
CA GLN A 244 5.22 5.02 8.93
C GLN A 244 5.90 6.05 9.81
N VAL A 245 7.21 6.16 9.66
CA VAL A 245 8.03 7.20 10.30
C VAL A 245 8.80 7.92 9.21
N ALA A 246 8.57 9.23 9.07
CA ALA A 246 9.33 10.08 8.17
C ALA A 246 10.50 10.69 8.94
N LEU A 247 11.71 10.51 8.44
CA LEU A 247 12.94 11.00 9.00
C LEU A 247 13.53 12.06 8.07
N GLN A 248 13.72 13.27 8.57
CA GLN A 248 14.53 14.26 7.89
C GLN A 248 16.00 14.04 8.29
N VAL A 249 16.84 13.73 7.32
CA VAL A 249 18.25 13.44 7.55
C VAL A 249 19.10 14.71 7.43
N SER A 250 20.11 14.86 8.30
CA SER A 250 21.02 16.00 8.29
C SER A 250 22.16 15.84 7.28
N ARG A 251 22.47 14.61 6.89
CA ARG A 251 23.51 14.27 5.92
C ARG A 251 23.23 12.90 5.29
N PRO A 252 23.80 12.60 4.12
CA PRO A 252 23.66 11.31 3.44
C PRO A 252 24.58 10.25 4.07
N PHE A 253 24.29 9.81 5.30
CA PHE A 253 25.17 8.90 6.09
C PHE A 253 25.40 7.54 5.40
N TRP A 254 24.50 7.09 4.54
CA TRP A 254 24.66 5.85 3.75
C TRP A 254 25.83 5.91 2.76
N GLU A 255 26.26 7.11 2.34
CA GLU A 255 27.39 7.30 1.43
C GLU A 255 28.74 6.98 2.12
N ASP A 256 28.82 7.12 3.45
CA ASP A 256 30.02 6.79 4.23
C ASP A 256 30.40 5.31 4.06
N ASP A 257 29.37 4.44 3.89
CA ASP A 257 29.52 3.00 3.74
C ASP A 257 29.32 2.53 2.28
N GLY A 258 29.13 3.45 1.33
CA GLY A 258 28.87 3.15 -0.08
C GLY A 258 27.55 2.43 -0.33
N LEU A 259 26.54 2.67 0.52
CA LEU A 259 25.25 2.03 0.47
C LEU A 259 24.20 2.86 -0.29
N GLU A 260 23.12 2.22 -0.70
CA GLU A 260 21.95 2.90 -1.23
C GLU A 260 21.09 3.47 -0.08
N PRO A 261 20.44 4.63 -0.27
CA PRO A 261 19.62 5.24 0.78
C PRO A 261 18.32 4.47 1.07
N SER A 262 17.83 3.71 0.11
CA SER A 262 16.68 2.84 0.30
C SER A 262 17.12 1.46 0.80
N MET A 263 16.38 0.89 1.77
CA MET A 263 16.76 -0.37 2.43
C MET A 263 15.56 -1.31 2.53
N TRP A 264 15.83 -2.59 2.37
CA TRP A 264 14.94 -3.67 2.74
C TRP A 264 15.54 -4.40 3.94
N THR A 265 14.80 -4.54 5.04
CA THR A 265 15.34 -5.13 6.26
C THR A 265 14.44 -6.24 6.79
N ASP A 266 15.06 -7.25 7.45
CA ASP A 266 14.35 -8.29 8.19
C ASP A 266 13.90 -7.84 9.59
N SER A 267 14.20 -6.61 9.97
CA SER A 267 13.73 -6.02 11.23
C SER A 267 12.27 -5.56 11.15
N PRO A 268 11.61 -5.30 12.29
CA PRO A 268 10.27 -4.71 12.34
C PRO A 268 10.09 -3.39 11.58
N MET A 269 11.16 -2.67 11.26
CA MET A 269 11.10 -1.46 10.41
C MET A 269 10.61 -1.76 8.99
N GLY A 270 10.85 -2.97 8.49
CA GLY A 270 10.44 -3.41 7.17
C GLY A 270 11.22 -2.71 6.05
N ARG A 271 10.64 -1.72 5.39
CA ARG A 271 11.25 -1.03 4.27
C ARG A 271 11.54 0.43 4.59
N VAL A 272 12.72 0.89 4.23
CA VAL A 272 13.10 2.30 4.20
C VAL A 272 13.13 2.76 2.74
N SER A 273 12.41 3.80 2.41
CA SER A 273 12.38 4.39 1.07
C SER A 273 12.96 5.80 1.12
N ALA A 274 13.94 6.07 0.27
CA ALA A 274 14.44 7.41 0.08
C ALA A 274 13.40 8.25 -0.66
N ILE A 275 13.14 9.44 -0.14
CA ILE A 275 12.29 10.45 -0.78
C ILE A 275 13.22 11.54 -1.29
N TYR A 276 13.17 11.80 -2.58
CA TYR A 276 14.03 12.76 -3.25
C TYR A 276 13.42 14.15 -3.28
N HIS A 277 14.27 15.15 -3.33
CA HIS A 277 13.83 16.53 -3.40
C HIS A 277 13.14 16.80 -4.75
N GLU A 278 12.00 17.50 -4.74
CA GLU A 278 11.20 17.76 -5.95
C GLU A 278 12.00 18.47 -7.05
N ALA A 279 12.84 19.43 -6.68
CA ALA A 279 13.66 20.20 -7.60
C ALA A 279 15.04 19.58 -7.92
N ASN A 280 15.44 18.51 -7.22
CA ASN A 280 16.73 17.84 -7.42
C ASN A 280 16.64 16.35 -7.13
N ASP A 281 16.51 15.56 -8.19
CA ASP A 281 16.37 14.12 -8.12
C ASP A 281 17.56 13.37 -7.48
N ASP A 282 18.72 13.98 -7.35
CA ASP A 282 19.89 13.36 -6.76
C ASP A 282 20.00 13.61 -5.26
N GLN A 283 19.18 14.53 -4.73
CA GLN A 283 19.20 14.87 -3.31
C GLN A 283 18.06 14.18 -2.55
N VAL A 284 18.42 13.32 -1.61
CA VAL A 284 17.46 12.74 -0.66
C VAL A 284 17.00 13.81 0.32
N SER A 285 15.71 14.06 0.39
CA SER A 285 15.10 15.03 1.31
C SER A 285 14.69 14.41 2.63
N SER A 286 14.31 13.14 2.61
CA SER A 286 13.88 12.40 3.80
C SER A 286 13.92 10.89 3.52
N LEU A 287 13.92 10.11 4.61
CA LEU A 287 13.71 8.67 4.57
C LEU A 287 12.33 8.34 5.12
N LEU A 288 11.59 7.49 4.43
CA LEU A 288 10.29 6.98 4.87
C LEU A 288 10.44 5.52 5.28
N VAL A 289 10.46 5.29 6.60
CA VAL A 289 10.36 3.94 7.17
C VAL A 289 8.93 3.47 7.06
N SER A 290 8.70 2.30 6.52
CA SER A 290 7.38 1.70 6.35
C SER A 290 7.38 0.27 6.90
N ALA A 291 6.80 0.11 8.08
CA ALA A 291 6.54 -1.17 8.70
C ALA A 291 5.14 -1.68 8.35
N PHE A 292 5.02 -2.98 8.11
CA PHE A 292 3.80 -3.62 7.67
C PHE A 292 3.42 -4.78 8.61
N GLY A 293 2.13 -5.07 8.73
CA GLY A 293 1.65 -6.24 9.45
C GLY A 293 2.18 -6.34 10.89
N PRO A 294 2.91 -7.41 11.23
CA PRO A 294 3.50 -7.60 12.57
C PRO A 294 4.48 -6.51 12.97
N GLY A 295 5.31 -6.02 12.03
CA GLY A 295 6.25 -4.91 12.26
C GLY A 295 5.53 -3.62 12.64
N ALA A 296 4.46 -3.27 11.93
CA ALA A 296 3.63 -2.11 12.26
C ALA A 296 3.06 -2.22 13.68
N ARG A 297 2.52 -3.39 14.06
CA ARG A 297 2.03 -3.63 15.41
C ARG A 297 3.12 -3.55 16.48
N HIS A 298 4.35 -3.93 16.13
CA HIS A 298 5.49 -3.75 17.04
C HIS A 298 5.76 -2.27 17.30
N LEU A 299 5.88 -1.46 16.24
CA LEU A 299 6.10 -0.01 16.38
C LEU A 299 4.94 0.69 17.10
N ASP A 300 3.69 0.31 16.82
CA ASP A 300 2.52 0.87 17.51
C ASP A 300 2.58 0.65 19.02
N ARG A 301 3.04 -0.54 19.48
CA ARG A 301 3.20 -0.82 20.92
C ARG A 301 4.28 0.00 21.60
N LEU A 302 5.30 0.43 20.85
CA LEU A 302 6.35 1.31 21.38
C LEU A 302 5.86 2.76 21.59
N GLY A 303 4.72 3.13 20.98
CA GLY A 303 4.22 4.49 20.94
C GLY A 303 5.11 5.41 20.09
N LYS A 304 4.69 6.66 19.91
CA LYS A 304 5.35 7.61 19.00
C LYS A 304 6.86 7.77 19.28
N GLU A 305 7.22 8.06 20.53
CA GLU A 305 8.64 8.28 20.89
C GLU A 305 9.47 7.00 20.83
N GLY A 306 8.91 5.86 21.25
CA GLY A 306 9.58 4.57 21.19
C GLY A 306 9.82 4.12 19.75
N ALA A 307 8.82 4.25 18.88
CA ALA A 307 8.95 3.94 17.46
C ALA A 307 10.01 4.84 16.79
N THR A 308 10.03 6.15 17.10
CA THR A 308 11.06 7.05 16.57
C THR A 308 12.45 6.61 17.01
N ARG A 309 12.68 6.33 18.29
CA ARG A 309 13.97 5.83 18.79
C ARG A 309 14.39 4.48 18.20
N TYR A 310 13.41 3.65 17.86
CA TYR A 310 13.67 2.33 17.29
C TYR A 310 14.19 2.42 15.85
N VAL A 311 13.73 3.41 15.07
CA VAL A 311 14.05 3.55 13.66
C VAL A 311 15.22 4.50 13.37
N VAL A 312 15.69 5.26 14.34
CA VAL A 312 16.90 6.10 14.30
C VAL A 312 18.10 5.33 14.80
#